data_b75bd2d57f287e7734c2c61c601dae0c
#
_entry.id   b75bd2d57f287e7734c2c61c601dae0c
#
_cell.length_a   1.000
_cell.length_b   1.000
_cell.length_c   1.000
_cell.angle_alpha   90.00
_cell.angle_beta   90.00
_cell.angle_gamma   90.00
#
_symmetry.space_group_name_H-M   'P 1'
#
loop_
_entity.id
_entity.type
_entity.pdbx_description
1 polymer ?
#
loop_
_entity_poly.entity_id
_entity_poly.type
_entity_poly.pdbx_seq_one_letter_code
_entity_poly.pdbx_strand_id
1 'polypeptide(L)'
;MKNSASNQAAIQAKPKQDLAKQTLQTDAQQILPILSIAFLDLQYNKITHQRISQQNVTNALEYQGLTRAKHPQFGEVMMKWQLSTDAHRNGSDVSYEADVLKFINQLSNHQGRFSSIAPPLLASHHLQLQVLNNSQTLTIVVMPNYANGSVAHYLRQSLTTEQKQQLIIQAAKLIADLHRIGWLHNDIKPSNILLDAFVPSHTAIGGIVPNLLLTDFALAVPINNGITQINKKNSTENNAGTPAYLAPERWQGQGATLQSDIYAFGIMLYEILAGERPFKIDNPSGAPLREWATQHCQQPIATLPLEYSRYQRIINKALAKRIEKRYQSMEEIVMDLERL
;
A
#
# COMPACT_ATOMS: atom_id res chain seq x y z
N MET A 1 2.45 -8.29 42.59
CA MET A 1 2.19 -9.51 41.77
C MET A 1 1.65 -9.23 40.35
N LYS A 2 1.86 -8.04 39.74
CA LYS A 2 1.38 -7.72 38.37
C LYS A 2 2.47 -7.74 37.29
N ASN A 3 3.75 -7.92 37.65
CA ASN A 3 4.87 -7.88 36.69
C ASN A 3 5.34 -9.24 36.14
N SER A 4 4.78 -10.37 36.63
CA SER A 4 5.21 -11.69 36.15
C SER A 4 4.46 -12.20 34.92
N ALA A 5 3.22 -11.77 34.75
CA ALA A 5 2.39 -12.23 33.60
C ALA A 5 2.79 -11.58 32.26
N SER A 6 3.22 -10.32 32.27
CA SER A 6 3.67 -9.60 31.07
C SER A 6 5.01 -10.12 30.51
N ASN A 7 5.93 -10.52 31.39
CA ASN A 7 7.20 -11.10 30.98
C ASN A 7 7.06 -12.53 30.41
N GLN A 8 6.12 -13.33 30.90
CA GLN A 8 5.87 -14.67 30.35
C GLN A 8 5.23 -14.62 28.95
N ALA A 9 4.35 -13.65 28.69
CA ALA A 9 3.75 -13.48 27.34
C ALA A 9 4.78 -13.02 26.30
N ALA A 10 5.70 -12.13 26.66
CA ALA A 10 6.78 -11.67 25.78
C ALA A 10 7.83 -12.76 25.50
N ILE A 11 8.11 -13.63 26.46
CA ILE A 11 9.04 -14.75 26.32
C ILE A 11 8.44 -15.87 25.46
N GLN A 12 7.11 -16.05 25.43
CA GLN A 12 6.44 -17.02 24.55
C GLN A 12 6.17 -16.52 23.13
N ALA A 13 6.14 -15.22 22.89
CA ALA A 13 5.89 -14.64 21.56
C ALA A 13 7.11 -14.70 20.64
N LYS A 14 8.34 -14.53 21.16
CA LYS A 14 9.58 -14.64 20.37
C LYS A 14 9.78 -16.00 19.70
N PRO A 15 9.69 -17.14 20.40
CA PRO A 15 9.88 -18.45 19.76
C PRO A 15 8.81 -18.76 18.70
N LYS A 16 7.59 -18.25 18.82
CA LYS A 16 6.56 -18.41 17.76
C LYS A 16 6.86 -17.61 16.50
N GLN A 17 7.39 -16.40 16.63
CA GLN A 17 7.80 -15.59 15.47
C GLN A 17 9.02 -16.16 14.75
N ASP A 18 9.98 -16.69 15.50
CA ASP A 18 11.17 -17.32 14.93
C ASP A 18 10.82 -18.63 14.23
N LEU A 19 9.90 -19.43 14.78
CA LEU A 19 9.39 -20.64 14.14
C LEU A 19 8.63 -20.30 12.85
N ALA A 20 7.77 -19.29 12.85
CA ALA A 20 7.04 -18.86 11.64
C ALA A 20 7.99 -18.37 10.54
N LYS A 21 9.06 -17.64 10.88
CA LYS A 21 10.09 -17.23 9.93
C LYS A 21 10.86 -18.42 9.35
N GLN A 22 11.23 -19.39 10.19
CA GLN A 22 11.90 -20.62 9.74
C GLN A 22 11.02 -21.44 8.79
N THR A 23 9.73 -21.58 9.12
CA THR A 23 8.77 -22.27 8.26
C THR A 23 8.66 -21.57 6.91
N LEU A 24 8.45 -20.25 6.89
CA LEU A 24 8.39 -19.47 5.64
C LEU A 24 9.68 -19.60 4.82
N GLN A 25 10.85 -19.62 5.45
CA GLN A 25 12.12 -19.79 4.76
C GLN A 25 12.25 -21.17 4.12
N THR A 26 11.81 -22.25 4.81
CA THR A 26 11.78 -23.61 4.29
C THR A 26 10.80 -23.73 3.12
N ASP A 27 9.60 -23.20 3.27
CA ASP A 27 8.57 -23.22 2.21
C ASP A 27 9.05 -22.44 0.99
N ALA A 28 9.67 -21.26 1.19
CA ALA A 28 10.22 -20.44 0.11
C ALA A 28 11.27 -21.21 -0.70
N GLN A 29 12.14 -22.00 -0.06
CA GLN A 29 13.14 -22.82 -0.77
C GLN A 29 12.51 -23.87 -1.69
N GLN A 30 11.29 -24.34 -1.39
CA GLN A 30 10.56 -25.29 -2.23
C GLN A 30 9.69 -24.59 -3.28
N ILE A 31 9.04 -23.50 -2.93
CA ILE A 31 8.09 -22.76 -3.78
C ILE A 31 8.81 -21.97 -4.89
N LEU A 32 9.84 -21.21 -4.55
CA LEU A 32 10.46 -20.26 -5.49
C LEU A 32 11.09 -20.93 -6.73
N PRO A 33 11.71 -22.12 -6.66
CA PRO A 33 12.15 -22.83 -7.87
C PRO A 33 11.00 -23.19 -8.81
N ILE A 34 9.86 -23.68 -8.25
CA ILE A 34 8.67 -24.05 -9.04
C ILE A 34 8.10 -22.81 -9.73
N LEU A 35 7.97 -21.69 -9.00
CA LEU A 35 7.53 -20.43 -9.58
C LEU A 35 8.49 -19.93 -10.67
N SER A 36 9.79 -20.07 -10.47
CA SER A 36 10.78 -19.67 -11.47
C SER A 36 10.63 -20.45 -12.77
N ILE A 37 10.35 -21.75 -12.71
CA ILE A 37 10.06 -22.57 -13.89
C ILE A 37 8.78 -22.06 -14.57
N ALA A 38 7.68 -21.87 -13.83
CA ALA A 38 6.44 -21.37 -14.38
C ALA A 38 6.60 -19.97 -15.02
N PHE A 39 7.44 -19.11 -14.47
CA PHE A 39 7.75 -17.81 -15.06
C PHE A 39 8.58 -17.94 -16.34
N LEU A 40 9.54 -18.86 -16.39
CA LEU A 40 10.31 -19.15 -17.62
C LEU A 40 9.42 -19.67 -18.74
N ASP A 41 8.46 -20.55 -18.44
CA ASP A 41 7.48 -21.08 -19.42
C ASP A 41 6.62 -19.94 -20.00
N LEU A 42 6.37 -18.89 -19.23
CA LEU A 42 5.71 -17.66 -19.66
C LEU A 42 6.68 -16.65 -20.31
N GLN A 43 7.90 -17.04 -20.67
CA GLN A 43 8.96 -16.23 -21.28
C GLN A 43 9.56 -15.11 -20.39
N TYR A 44 9.30 -15.12 -19.09
CA TYR A 44 9.99 -14.24 -18.16
C TYR A 44 11.37 -14.81 -17.81
N ASN A 45 12.41 -14.00 -17.94
CA ASN A 45 13.80 -14.38 -17.66
C ASN A 45 14.45 -13.38 -16.69
N LYS A 46 15.71 -13.60 -16.28
CA LYS A 46 16.41 -12.79 -15.28
C LYS A 46 15.58 -12.61 -13.99
N ILE A 47 14.95 -13.69 -13.56
CA ILE A 47 14.02 -13.73 -12.43
C ILE A 47 14.77 -13.41 -11.13
N THR A 48 14.26 -12.46 -10.36
CA THR A 48 14.80 -12.06 -9.05
C THR A 48 13.65 -11.86 -8.09
N HIS A 49 13.45 -12.81 -7.18
CA HIS A 49 12.44 -12.71 -6.14
C HIS A 49 12.83 -11.62 -5.13
N GLN A 50 11.97 -10.61 -4.95
CA GLN A 50 12.20 -9.48 -4.08
C GLN A 50 11.62 -9.69 -2.68
N ARG A 51 10.46 -10.32 -2.61
CA ARG A 51 9.73 -10.57 -1.37
C ARG A 51 8.86 -11.80 -1.51
N ILE A 52 8.74 -12.57 -0.42
CA ILE A 52 7.71 -13.56 -0.22
C ILE A 52 7.10 -13.34 1.17
N SER A 53 5.81 -13.53 1.29
CA SER A 53 5.06 -13.50 2.55
C SER A 53 4.04 -14.63 2.57
N GLN A 54 3.71 -15.09 3.76
CA GLN A 54 2.73 -16.13 4.02
C GLN A 54 1.54 -15.51 4.76
N GLN A 55 0.35 -15.87 4.35
CA GLN A 55 -0.88 -15.51 5.02
C GLN A 55 -1.62 -16.78 5.44
N ASN A 56 -2.15 -16.81 6.66
CA ASN A 56 -3.02 -17.88 7.14
C ASN A 56 -4.47 -17.40 6.95
N VAL A 57 -5.12 -17.93 5.93
CA VAL A 57 -6.52 -17.61 5.65
C VAL A 57 -7.36 -18.86 5.92
N THR A 58 -8.15 -18.85 7.00
CA THR A 58 -9.12 -19.91 7.35
C THR A 58 -8.63 -21.34 7.06
N ASN A 59 -7.52 -21.74 7.70
CA ASN A 59 -6.87 -23.05 7.57
C ASN A 59 -6.18 -23.38 6.23
N ALA A 60 -6.08 -22.44 5.29
CA ALA A 60 -5.28 -22.58 4.08
C ALA A 60 -4.04 -21.69 4.16
N LEU A 61 -2.90 -22.19 3.71
CA LEU A 61 -1.67 -21.44 3.56
C LEU A 61 -1.68 -20.77 2.20
N GLU A 62 -1.59 -19.44 2.20
CA GLU A 62 -1.45 -18.65 0.99
C GLU A 62 -0.09 -17.95 0.99
N TYR A 63 0.54 -17.89 -0.16
CA TYR A 63 1.81 -17.22 -0.35
C TYR A 63 1.63 -16.09 -1.36
N GLN A 64 2.21 -14.94 -1.05
CA GLN A 64 2.24 -13.79 -1.95
C GLN A 64 3.67 -13.30 -2.11
N GLY A 65 3.98 -12.73 -3.26
CA GLY A 65 5.32 -12.20 -3.47
C GLY A 65 5.42 -11.18 -4.58
N LEU A 66 6.62 -10.59 -4.64
CA LEU A 66 7.06 -9.71 -5.69
C LEU A 66 8.31 -10.28 -6.34
N THR A 67 8.32 -10.31 -7.67
CA THR A 67 9.41 -10.82 -8.48
C THR A 67 9.72 -9.86 -9.62
N ARG A 68 10.97 -9.43 -9.72
CA ARG A 68 11.45 -8.70 -10.90
C ARG A 68 11.91 -9.69 -11.95
N ALA A 69 11.57 -9.41 -13.20
CA ALA A 69 11.99 -10.23 -14.34
C ALA A 69 12.13 -9.36 -15.61
N LYS A 70 12.58 -9.99 -16.70
CA LYS A 70 12.61 -9.39 -18.03
C LYS A 70 11.77 -10.24 -18.97
N HIS A 71 10.90 -9.61 -19.77
CA HIS A 71 10.10 -10.25 -20.80
C HIS A 71 10.46 -9.71 -22.18
N PRO A 72 10.50 -10.53 -23.27
CA PRO A 72 10.88 -10.09 -24.60
C PRO A 72 10.06 -8.91 -25.12
N GLN A 73 8.74 -8.93 -24.88
CA GLN A 73 7.81 -7.91 -25.33
C GLN A 73 7.68 -6.72 -24.37
N PHE A 74 7.74 -6.95 -23.05
CA PHE A 74 7.43 -5.94 -22.05
C PHE A 74 8.66 -5.26 -21.43
N GLY A 75 9.88 -5.77 -21.69
CA GLY A 75 11.11 -5.27 -21.07
C GLY A 75 11.24 -5.67 -19.60
N GLU A 76 11.73 -4.77 -18.77
CA GLU A 76 11.85 -4.99 -17.32
C GLU A 76 10.49 -4.87 -16.66
N VAL A 77 10.09 -5.91 -15.94
CA VAL A 77 8.76 -6.03 -15.30
C VAL A 77 8.87 -6.34 -13.82
N MET A 78 7.82 -5.94 -13.09
CA MET A 78 7.53 -6.38 -11.73
C MET A 78 6.29 -7.26 -11.77
N MET A 79 6.41 -8.47 -11.25
CA MET A 79 5.33 -9.44 -11.10
C MET A 79 4.91 -9.50 -9.62
N LYS A 80 3.65 -9.17 -9.35
CA LYS A 80 2.99 -9.46 -8.07
C LYS A 80 2.23 -10.77 -8.25
N TRP A 81 2.44 -11.72 -7.36
CA TRP A 81 1.85 -13.05 -7.48
C TRP A 81 1.27 -13.53 -6.16
N GLN A 82 0.28 -14.40 -6.28
CA GLN A 82 -0.35 -15.13 -5.18
C GLN A 82 -0.49 -16.60 -5.54
N LEU A 83 -0.15 -17.45 -4.58
CA LEU A 83 -0.29 -18.89 -4.67
C LEU A 83 -1.27 -19.34 -3.59
N SER A 84 -2.40 -19.94 -3.98
CA SER A 84 -3.48 -20.35 -3.08
C SER A 84 -4.01 -21.72 -3.43
N THR A 85 -4.51 -22.46 -2.42
CA THR A 85 -5.10 -23.81 -2.60
C THR A 85 -6.54 -23.78 -3.08
N ASP A 86 -7.21 -22.64 -3.04
CA ASP A 86 -8.65 -22.52 -3.32
C ASP A 86 -8.89 -21.77 -4.63
N ALA A 87 -9.14 -22.53 -5.72
CA ALA A 87 -9.52 -21.97 -7.03
C ALA A 87 -10.91 -21.30 -7.03
N HIS A 88 -11.70 -21.48 -5.97
CA HIS A 88 -13.09 -21.00 -5.89
C HIS A 88 -13.31 -19.78 -5.02
N ARG A 89 -12.26 -19.20 -4.44
CA ARG A 89 -12.38 -17.87 -3.85
C ARG A 89 -12.36 -16.83 -4.96
N ASN A 90 -13.56 -16.46 -5.42
CA ASN A 90 -13.78 -15.24 -6.16
C ASN A 90 -13.18 -14.08 -5.36
N GLY A 91 -12.01 -13.58 -5.79
CA GLY A 91 -11.35 -12.45 -5.17
C GLY A 91 -10.09 -12.83 -4.37
N SER A 92 -9.13 -13.58 -4.99
CA SER A 92 -7.76 -13.44 -4.50
C SER A 92 -7.38 -11.97 -4.62
N ASP A 93 -6.75 -11.39 -3.60
CA ASP A 93 -6.36 -9.98 -3.59
C ASP A 93 -5.64 -9.56 -4.88
N VAL A 94 -4.80 -10.44 -5.43
CA VAL A 94 -4.04 -10.20 -6.67
C VAL A 94 -4.92 -10.26 -7.92
N SER A 95 -5.94 -11.14 -7.99
CA SER A 95 -6.90 -11.16 -9.11
C SER A 95 -7.77 -9.91 -9.10
N TYR A 96 -8.29 -9.55 -7.94
CA TYR A 96 -9.06 -8.33 -7.77
C TYR A 96 -8.25 -7.08 -8.14
N GLU A 97 -6.98 -7.02 -7.73
CA GLU A 97 -6.07 -5.93 -8.10
C GLU A 97 -5.89 -5.82 -9.62
N ALA A 98 -5.79 -6.96 -10.33
CA ALA A 98 -5.73 -6.97 -11.81
C ALA A 98 -6.97 -6.32 -12.43
N ASP A 99 -8.17 -6.64 -11.92
CA ASP A 99 -9.42 -6.10 -12.42
C ASP A 99 -9.52 -4.59 -12.15
N VAL A 100 -9.13 -4.14 -10.97
CA VAL A 100 -9.08 -2.70 -10.61
C VAL A 100 -8.09 -1.95 -11.50
N LEU A 101 -6.87 -2.47 -11.69
CA LEU A 101 -5.87 -1.87 -12.59
C LEU A 101 -6.38 -1.77 -14.03
N LYS A 102 -7.00 -2.84 -14.55
CA LYS A 102 -7.58 -2.85 -15.89
C LYS A 102 -8.63 -1.75 -16.05
N PHE A 103 -9.52 -1.61 -15.06
CA PHE A 103 -10.55 -0.59 -15.05
C PHE A 103 -9.95 0.83 -15.03
N ILE A 104 -9.01 1.11 -14.13
CA ILE A 104 -8.34 2.41 -14.02
C ILE A 104 -7.60 2.76 -15.32
N ASN A 105 -6.88 1.79 -15.91
CA ASN A 105 -6.15 2.02 -17.16
C ASN A 105 -7.10 2.31 -18.35
N GLN A 106 -8.27 1.67 -18.41
CA GLN A 106 -9.28 1.95 -19.43
C GLN A 106 -9.81 3.38 -19.34
N LEU A 107 -10.13 3.85 -18.14
CA LEU A 107 -10.63 5.21 -17.91
C LEU A 107 -9.58 6.28 -18.29
N SER A 108 -8.32 6.06 -17.94
CA SER A 108 -7.22 6.98 -18.26
C SER A 108 -7.03 7.13 -19.76
N ASN A 109 -7.21 6.06 -20.55
CA ASN A 109 -7.07 6.07 -22.00
C ASN A 109 -8.23 6.78 -22.72
N HIS A 110 -9.47 6.71 -22.18
CA HIS A 110 -10.64 7.29 -22.86
C HIS A 110 -10.82 8.80 -22.67
N GLN A 111 -10.27 9.37 -21.62
CA GLN A 111 -10.55 10.78 -21.30
C GLN A 111 -9.45 11.76 -21.70
N GLY A 112 -8.24 11.31 -22.08
CA GLY A 112 -7.14 12.17 -22.54
C GLY A 112 -6.75 13.34 -21.63
N ARG A 113 -7.43 13.48 -20.48
CA ARG A 113 -7.33 14.60 -19.53
C ARG A 113 -6.63 14.25 -18.23
N PHE A 114 -6.40 12.96 -17.99
CA PHE A 114 -5.75 12.51 -16.75
C PHE A 114 -4.34 12.04 -17.07
N SER A 115 -3.38 12.48 -16.27
CA SER A 115 -2.10 11.77 -16.13
C SER A 115 -2.40 10.34 -15.65
N SER A 116 -1.55 9.38 -16.00
CA SER A 116 -1.73 7.99 -15.55
C SER A 116 -1.82 7.95 -14.02
N ILE A 117 -2.89 7.36 -13.47
CA ILE A 117 -3.08 7.22 -12.01
C ILE A 117 -2.32 6.01 -11.47
N ALA A 118 -2.20 4.96 -12.28
CA ALA A 118 -1.64 3.67 -11.89
C ALA A 118 -0.72 3.11 -12.96
N PRO A 119 0.19 2.18 -12.62
CA PRO A 119 0.94 1.42 -13.61
C PRO A 119 0.03 0.75 -14.64
N PRO A 120 0.43 0.67 -15.92
CA PRO A 120 -0.30 -0.13 -16.87
C PRO A 120 -0.24 -1.61 -16.50
N LEU A 121 -1.37 -2.30 -16.59
CA LEU A 121 -1.43 -3.75 -16.54
C LEU A 121 -0.90 -4.31 -17.87
N LEU A 122 0.27 -4.94 -17.84
CA LEU A 122 0.89 -5.52 -19.05
C LEU A 122 0.33 -6.90 -19.35
N ALA A 123 0.14 -7.73 -18.32
CA ALA A 123 -0.44 -9.07 -18.43
C ALA A 123 -1.00 -9.52 -17.08
N SER A 124 -1.91 -10.49 -17.12
CA SER A 124 -2.31 -11.27 -15.95
C SER A 124 -2.34 -12.76 -16.33
N HIS A 125 -1.90 -13.63 -15.43
CA HIS A 125 -1.85 -15.07 -15.66
C HIS A 125 -2.50 -15.82 -14.51
N HIS A 126 -3.14 -16.96 -14.84
CA HIS A 126 -3.69 -17.92 -13.88
C HIS A 126 -3.23 -19.31 -14.28
N LEU A 127 -2.47 -19.96 -13.41
CA LEU A 127 -1.86 -21.27 -13.67
C LEU A 127 -2.19 -22.23 -12.54
N GLN A 128 -2.38 -23.50 -12.87
CA GLN A 128 -2.44 -24.58 -11.88
C GLN A 128 -1.06 -25.20 -11.71
N LEU A 129 -0.55 -25.23 -10.50
CA LEU A 129 0.77 -25.78 -10.15
C LEU A 129 0.65 -26.85 -9.06
N GLN A 130 1.53 -27.84 -9.11
CA GLN A 130 1.73 -28.76 -8.00
C GLN A 130 2.83 -28.23 -7.09
N VAL A 131 2.44 -27.80 -5.90
CA VAL A 131 3.34 -27.18 -4.92
C VAL A 131 3.08 -27.80 -3.55
N LEU A 132 4.13 -28.24 -2.85
CA LEU A 132 4.03 -28.86 -1.53
C LEU A 132 3.01 -30.01 -1.49
N ASN A 133 3.01 -30.86 -2.54
CA ASN A 133 2.09 -32.00 -2.73
C ASN A 133 0.59 -31.65 -2.89
N ASN A 134 0.28 -30.35 -3.10
CA ASN A 134 -1.07 -29.89 -3.33
C ASN A 134 -1.19 -29.19 -4.69
N SER A 135 -2.36 -29.29 -5.32
CA SER A 135 -2.70 -28.46 -6.47
C SER A 135 -3.02 -27.05 -5.97
N GLN A 136 -2.31 -26.07 -6.49
CA GLN A 136 -2.47 -24.66 -6.10
C GLN A 136 -2.63 -23.78 -7.34
N THR A 137 -3.42 -22.72 -7.21
CA THR A 137 -3.59 -21.69 -8.25
C THR A 137 -2.57 -20.61 -8.04
N LEU A 138 -1.74 -20.36 -9.07
CA LEU A 138 -0.85 -19.22 -9.16
C LEU A 138 -1.54 -18.10 -9.96
N THR A 139 -1.80 -16.99 -9.32
CA THR A 139 -2.27 -15.74 -9.96
C THR A 139 -1.12 -14.74 -10.05
N ILE A 140 -0.90 -14.14 -11.23
CA ILE A 140 0.19 -13.20 -11.48
C ILE A 140 -0.37 -11.93 -12.11
N VAL A 141 0.02 -10.77 -11.58
CA VAL A 141 -0.18 -9.43 -12.16
C VAL A 141 1.17 -8.90 -12.60
N VAL A 142 1.27 -8.46 -13.83
CA VAL A 142 2.51 -7.98 -14.45
C VAL A 142 2.38 -6.50 -14.78
N MET A 143 3.33 -5.70 -14.30
CA MET A 143 3.42 -4.26 -14.54
C MET A 143 4.88 -3.87 -14.88
N PRO A 144 5.15 -2.69 -15.45
CA PRO A 144 6.50 -2.21 -15.65
C PRO A 144 7.29 -2.17 -14.34
N ASN A 145 8.59 -2.40 -14.41
CA ASN A 145 9.48 -2.19 -13.26
C ASN A 145 9.84 -0.71 -13.14
N TYR A 146 9.48 -0.08 -12.03
CA TYR A 146 9.82 1.31 -11.72
C TYR A 146 11.14 1.36 -10.96
N ALA A 147 12.24 1.62 -11.65
CA ALA A 147 13.60 1.58 -11.10
C ALA A 147 13.82 2.59 -9.96
N ASN A 148 13.12 3.72 -9.96
CA ASN A 148 13.18 4.73 -8.90
C ASN A 148 12.47 4.26 -7.61
N GLY A 149 11.75 3.14 -7.66
CA GLY A 149 11.04 2.57 -6.52
C GLY A 149 9.84 3.41 -6.09
N SER A 150 9.54 3.36 -4.79
CA SER A 150 8.42 4.07 -4.18
C SER A 150 8.84 5.37 -3.47
N VAL A 151 7.86 6.21 -3.14
CA VAL A 151 8.06 7.39 -2.29
C VAL A 151 8.74 7.00 -0.96
N ALA A 152 8.42 5.85 -0.37
CA ALA A 152 9.11 5.37 0.83
C ALA A 152 10.61 5.14 0.62
N HIS A 153 11.03 4.72 -0.59
CA HIS A 153 12.44 4.61 -0.95
C HIS A 153 13.05 6.00 -1.17
N TYR A 154 12.35 6.89 -1.85
CA TYR A 154 12.79 8.26 -2.15
C TYR A 154 12.99 9.10 -0.88
N LEU A 155 12.15 8.93 0.13
CA LEU A 155 12.26 9.60 1.43
C LEU A 155 13.49 9.20 2.27
N ARG A 156 14.24 8.17 1.87
CA ARG A 156 15.53 7.83 2.50
C ARG A 156 16.66 8.77 2.07
N GLN A 157 16.44 9.55 1.02
CA GLN A 157 17.36 10.57 0.55
C GLN A 157 17.06 11.91 1.25
N SER A 158 18.06 12.79 1.31
CA SER A 158 17.84 14.16 1.76
C SER A 158 17.11 14.95 0.69
N LEU A 159 15.85 15.31 0.94
CA LEU A 159 15.02 16.08 0.04
C LEU A 159 15.04 17.56 0.43
N THR A 160 15.09 18.47 -0.57
CA THR A 160 14.89 19.89 -0.32
C THR A 160 13.44 20.20 0.06
N THR A 161 13.19 21.36 0.63
CA THR A 161 11.82 21.81 0.97
C THR A 161 10.94 21.86 -0.28
N GLU A 162 11.47 22.30 -1.42
CA GLU A 162 10.77 22.39 -2.70
C GLU A 162 10.40 20.99 -3.22
N GLN A 163 11.32 20.03 -3.12
CA GLN A 163 11.05 18.64 -3.50
C GLN A 163 9.97 18.02 -2.63
N LYS A 164 10.00 18.24 -1.32
CA LYS A 164 8.94 17.79 -0.40
C LYS A 164 7.60 18.41 -0.76
N GLN A 165 7.55 19.71 -1.04
CA GLN A 165 6.34 20.42 -1.45
C GLN A 165 5.78 19.85 -2.77
N GLN A 166 6.61 19.68 -3.80
CA GLN A 166 6.20 19.10 -5.08
C GLN A 166 5.65 17.68 -4.90
N LEU A 167 6.34 16.84 -4.12
CA LEU A 167 5.93 15.46 -3.81
C LEU A 167 4.54 15.45 -3.15
N ILE A 168 4.32 16.30 -2.16
CA ILE A 168 3.05 16.41 -1.43
C ILE A 168 1.91 16.84 -2.36
N ILE A 169 2.12 17.87 -3.17
CA ILE A 169 1.09 18.38 -4.10
C ILE A 169 0.76 17.33 -5.16
N GLN A 170 1.78 16.67 -5.73
CA GLN A 170 1.55 15.60 -6.71
C GLN A 170 0.78 14.42 -6.10
N ALA A 171 1.15 13.98 -4.89
CA ALA A 171 0.45 12.90 -4.20
C ALA A 171 -1.00 13.26 -3.87
N ALA A 172 -1.27 14.51 -3.45
CA ALA A 172 -2.63 14.99 -3.21
C ALA A 172 -3.47 14.98 -4.49
N LYS A 173 -2.93 15.48 -5.61
CA LYS A 173 -3.59 15.46 -6.93
C LYS A 173 -3.85 14.04 -7.42
N LEU A 174 -2.89 13.15 -7.26
CA LEU A 174 -3.00 11.75 -7.66
C LEU A 174 -4.15 11.03 -6.92
N ILE A 175 -4.30 11.27 -5.61
CA ILE A 175 -5.41 10.70 -4.82
C ILE A 175 -6.73 11.37 -5.20
N ALA A 176 -6.74 12.69 -5.45
CA ALA A 176 -7.93 13.39 -5.94
C ALA A 176 -8.41 12.82 -7.28
N ASP A 177 -7.50 12.50 -8.20
CA ASP A 177 -7.83 11.88 -9.49
C ASP A 177 -8.42 10.48 -9.30
N LEU A 178 -7.90 9.66 -8.39
CA LEU A 178 -8.49 8.37 -8.04
C LEU A 178 -9.92 8.52 -7.50
N HIS A 179 -10.12 9.46 -6.56
CA HIS A 179 -11.45 9.73 -6.01
C HIS A 179 -12.43 10.22 -7.06
N ARG A 180 -11.98 11.06 -8.01
CA ARG A 180 -12.81 11.59 -9.11
C ARG A 180 -13.28 10.50 -10.07
N ILE A 181 -12.50 9.45 -10.29
CA ILE A 181 -12.93 8.28 -11.08
C ILE A 181 -13.78 7.29 -10.26
N GLY A 182 -14.13 7.63 -9.02
CA GLY A 182 -15.06 6.89 -8.17
C GLY A 182 -14.45 5.75 -7.37
N TRP A 183 -13.16 5.82 -7.00
CA TRP A 183 -12.47 4.80 -6.21
C TRP A 183 -11.80 5.34 -4.96
N LEU A 184 -11.81 4.54 -3.88
CA LEU A 184 -10.96 4.70 -2.70
C LEU A 184 -9.79 3.74 -2.80
N HIS A 185 -8.63 4.16 -2.29
CA HIS A 185 -7.45 3.29 -2.24
C HIS A 185 -7.42 2.39 -1.01
N ASN A 186 -7.81 2.92 0.15
CA ASN A 186 -7.83 2.25 1.46
C ASN A 186 -6.48 1.83 2.07
N ASP A 187 -5.37 2.08 1.38
CA ASP A 187 -4.02 1.81 1.90
C ASP A 187 -3.02 2.87 1.43
N ILE A 188 -3.41 4.15 1.52
CA ILE A 188 -2.53 5.28 1.17
C ILE A 188 -1.35 5.32 2.14
N LYS A 189 -0.14 5.22 1.58
CA LYS A 189 1.16 5.30 2.29
C LYS A 189 2.31 5.49 1.30
N PRO A 190 3.50 5.96 1.75
CA PRO A 190 4.63 6.21 0.85
C PRO A 190 5.08 5.00 0.03
N SER A 191 4.94 3.77 0.56
CA SER A 191 5.34 2.56 -0.16
C SER A 191 4.41 2.18 -1.31
N ASN A 192 3.18 2.70 -1.32
CA ASN A 192 2.17 2.43 -2.34
C ASN A 192 2.07 3.56 -3.40
N ILE A 193 3.05 4.44 -3.43
CA ILE A 193 3.20 5.47 -4.45
C ILE A 193 4.56 5.27 -5.14
N LEU A 194 4.54 4.96 -6.42
CA LEU A 194 5.73 4.75 -7.24
C LEU A 194 6.17 6.05 -7.92
N LEU A 195 7.47 6.14 -8.20
CA LEU A 195 8.04 7.23 -8.98
C LEU A 195 8.27 6.75 -10.42
N ASP A 196 7.58 7.39 -11.37
CA ASP A 196 7.72 7.09 -12.79
C ASP A 196 9.11 7.53 -13.28
N ALA A 197 9.83 6.61 -13.93
CA ALA A 197 11.24 6.75 -14.28
C ALA A 197 11.53 7.72 -15.45
N PHE A 198 10.52 8.40 -16.00
CA PHE A 198 10.67 9.14 -17.26
C PHE A 198 11.30 10.54 -17.12
N VAL A 199 11.90 10.89 -15.98
CA VAL A 199 12.79 12.07 -15.91
C VAL A 199 14.22 11.55 -15.92
N PRO A 200 15.02 11.79 -16.98
CA PRO A 200 16.43 11.38 -17.01
C PRO A 200 17.16 11.99 -15.80
N SER A 201 17.81 11.15 -15.02
CA SER A 201 18.60 11.54 -13.84
C SER A 201 19.72 12.58 -14.14
N HIS A 202 19.98 12.86 -15.41
CA HIS A 202 20.97 13.83 -15.89
C HIS A 202 20.40 15.24 -16.16
N THR A 203 19.07 15.45 -16.08
CA THR A 203 18.45 16.78 -16.18
C THR A 203 18.00 17.32 -14.82
N ALA A 204 18.45 16.73 -13.72
CA ALA A 204 18.20 17.19 -12.36
C ALA A 204 18.92 18.52 -11.99
N ILE A 205 19.17 19.38 -12.97
CA ILE A 205 19.41 20.80 -12.75
C ILE A 205 18.03 21.43 -12.49
N GLY A 206 17.60 21.40 -11.22
CA GLY A 206 16.34 22.04 -10.81
C GLY A 206 15.41 21.21 -9.92
N GLY A 207 15.80 20.00 -9.44
CA GLY A 207 15.06 19.33 -8.36
C GLY A 207 13.64 18.87 -8.69
N ILE A 208 13.35 18.51 -9.95
CA ILE A 208 12.01 18.05 -10.37
C ILE A 208 11.73 16.67 -9.77
N VAL A 209 10.63 16.56 -9.03
CA VAL A 209 10.12 15.26 -8.55
C VAL A 209 9.51 14.51 -9.73
N PRO A 210 9.85 13.21 -9.95
CA PRO A 210 9.22 12.40 -10.99
C PRO A 210 7.70 12.32 -10.82
N ASN A 211 6.98 12.00 -11.91
CA ASN A 211 5.55 11.74 -11.81
C ASN A 211 5.27 10.58 -10.85
N LEU A 212 4.13 10.63 -10.20
CA LEU A 212 3.71 9.64 -9.21
C LEU A 212 2.62 8.73 -9.77
N LEU A 213 2.64 7.46 -9.35
CA LEU A 213 1.62 6.46 -9.68
C LEU A 213 1.21 5.72 -8.41
N LEU A 214 -0.09 5.50 -8.22
CA LEU A 214 -0.62 4.64 -7.16
C LEU A 214 -0.44 3.17 -7.53
N THR A 215 -0.10 2.33 -6.56
CA THR A 215 0.04 0.88 -6.71
C THR A 215 -0.55 0.15 -5.50
N ASP A 216 -0.70 -1.17 -5.60
CA ASP A 216 -1.26 -2.01 -4.53
C ASP A 216 -2.75 -1.73 -4.28
N PHE A 217 -3.58 -1.98 -5.28
CA PHE A 217 -5.03 -1.79 -5.26
C PHE A 217 -5.81 -2.96 -4.64
N ALA A 218 -5.15 -3.88 -3.94
CA ALA A 218 -5.79 -5.04 -3.32
C ALA A 218 -6.92 -4.68 -2.33
N LEU A 219 -6.84 -3.49 -1.71
CA LEU A 219 -7.84 -2.97 -0.79
C LEU A 219 -8.71 -1.84 -1.38
N ALA A 220 -8.50 -1.49 -2.64
CA ALA A 220 -9.28 -0.44 -3.29
C ALA A 220 -10.75 -0.85 -3.43
N VAL A 221 -11.65 0.11 -3.31
CA VAL A 221 -13.10 -0.14 -3.41
C VAL A 221 -13.81 1.00 -4.15
N PRO A 222 -14.88 0.70 -4.91
CA PRO A 222 -15.66 1.75 -5.56
C PRO A 222 -16.41 2.60 -4.55
N ILE A 223 -16.57 3.89 -4.86
CA ILE A 223 -17.34 4.83 -4.06
C ILE A 223 -18.81 4.69 -4.43
N ASN A 224 -19.60 4.11 -3.52
CA ASN A 224 -21.06 4.06 -3.66
C ASN A 224 -21.68 5.14 -2.74
N ASN A 225 -22.14 6.24 -3.30
CA ASN A 225 -22.72 7.37 -2.55
C ASN A 225 -21.78 7.92 -1.44
N GLY A 226 -20.47 7.92 -1.66
CA GLY A 226 -19.47 8.39 -0.70
C GLY A 226 -19.10 7.40 0.41
N ILE A 227 -19.76 6.27 0.51
CA ILE A 227 -19.48 5.21 1.49
C ILE A 227 -19.40 3.88 0.75
N THR A 228 -18.29 3.18 0.91
CA THR A 228 -18.15 1.82 0.37
C THR A 228 -18.84 0.84 1.29
N GLN A 229 -19.82 0.12 0.77
CA GLN A 229 -20.30 -1.09 1.42
C GLN A 229 -19.24 -2.17 1.22
N ILE A 230 -18.36 -2.36 2.20
CA ILE A 230 -17.57 -3.58 2.28
C ILE A 230 -18.60 -4.71 2.40
N ASN A 231 -18.60 -5.62 1.43
CA ASN A 231 -19.48 -6.77 1.44
C ASN A 231 -19.47 -7.40 2.85
N LYS A 232 -20.62 -7.49 3.47
CA LYS A 232 -20.85 -7.98 4.85
C LYS A 232 -20.34 -9.41 5.14
N LYS A 233 -19.64 -10.05 4.21
CA LYS A 233 -19.19 -11.44 4.35
C LYS A 233 -17.98 -11.64 5.26
N ASN A 234 -17.18 -10.60 5.54
CA ASN A 234 -16.00 -10.77 6.40
C ASN A 234 -15.93 -9.66 7.46
N SER A 235 -16.55 -9.90 8.60
CA SER A 235 -16.48 -9.01 9.78
C SER A 235 -15.05 -8.83 10.34
N THR A 236 -14.08 -9.60 9.86
CA THR A 236 -12.65 -9.47 10.19
C THR A 236 -11.91 -8.47 9.30
N GLU A 237 -12.49 -8.03 8.16
CA GLU A 237 -11.86 -7.12 7.19
C GLU A 237 -12.10 -5.62 7.48
N ASN A 238 -12.88 -5.29 8.50
CA ASN A 238 -13.14 -3.88 8.86
C ASN A 238 -11.86 -3.11 9.23
N ASN A 239 -10.78 -3.80 9.58
CA ASN A 239 -9.48 -3.22 9.91
C ASN A 239 -8.43 -3.47 8.81
N ALA A 240 -8.84 -3.79 7.58
CA ALA A 240 -7.92 -3.93 6.46
C ALA A 240 -7.20 -2.60 6.18
N GLY A 241 -5.89 -2.67 5.94
CA GLY A 241 -5.01 -1.54 5.73
C GLY A 241 -3.77 -1.59 6.63
N THR A 242 -2.90 -0.62 6.45
CA THR A 242 -1.66 -0.52 7.24
C THR A 242 -1.93 0.20 8.57
N PRO A 243 -1.76 -0.46 9.73
CA PRO A 243 -2.13 0.10 11.04
C PRO A 243 -1.63 1.51 11.30
N ALA A 244 -0.41 1.83 10.88
CA ALA A 244 0.23 3.13 11.08
C ALA A 244 -0.44 4.31 10.30
N TYR A 245 -1.35 4.03 9.36
CA TYR A 245 -2.05 5.01 8.52
C TYR A 245 -3.57 4.91 8.65
N LEU A 246 -4.07 3.94 9.45
CA LEU A 246 -5.48 3.62 9.51
C LEU A 246 -6.27 4.69 10.30
N ALA A 247 -7.33 5.19 9.70
CA ALA A 247 -8.16 6.26 10.27
C ALA A 247 -8.94 5.79 11.53
N PRO A 248 -9.27 6.71 12.48
CA PRO A 248 -9.99 6.38 13.72
C PRO A 248 -11.28 5.58 13.51
N GLU A 249 -12.10 5.94 12.53
CA GLU A 249 -13.36 5.25 12.23
C GLU A 249 -13.14 3.81 11.77
N ARG A 250 -12.01 3.54 11.11
CA ARG A 250 -11.65 2.19 10.66
C ARG A 250 -11.31 1.30 11.86
N TRP A 251 -10.66 1.86 12.88
CA TRP A 251 -10.42 1.17 14.16
C TRP A 251 -11.70 0.89 14.92
N GLN A 252 -12.76 1.65 14.67
CA GLN A 252 -14.10 1.46 15.24
C GLN A 252 -14.96 0.49 14.43
N GLY A 253 -14.41 -0.14 13.39
CA GLY A 253 -15.14 -1.08 12.53
C GLY A 253 -16.08 -0.44 11.53
N GLN A 254 -15.94 0.87 11.26
CA GLN A 254 -16.72 1.55 10.23
C GLN A 254 -16.12 1.30 8.83
N GLY A 255 -16.97 1.45 7.81
CA GLY A 255 -16.56 1.34 6.41
C GLY A 255 -15.55 2.42 6.00
N ALA A 256 -14.83 2.17 4.91
CA ALA A 256 -13.93 3.15 4.30
C ALA A 256 -14.71 4.31 3.65
N THR A 257 -14.15 5.49 3.72
CA THR A 257 -14.71 6.72 3.16
C THR A 257 -13.61 7.55 2.49
N LEU A 258 -13.99 8.59 1.73
CA LEU A 258 -13.03 9.60 1.24
C LEU A 258 -12.17 10.16 2.38
N GLN A 259 -12.80 10.38 3.53
CA GLN A 259 -12.14 10.93 4.71
C GLN A 259 -11.16 9.95 5.36
N SER A 260 -11.29 8.64 5.11
CA SER A 260 -10.30 7.64 5.55
C SER A 260 -9.02 7.75 4.72
N ASP A 261 -9.10 7.90 3.39
CA ASP A 261 -7.95 8.15 2.52
C ASP A 261 -7.31 9.53 2.82
N ILE A 262 -8.13 10.55 3.08
CA ILE A 262 -7.68 11.88 3.52
C ILE A 262 -6.86 11.80 4.82
N TYR A 263 -7.31 10.99 5.79
CA TYR A 263 -6.57 10.78 7.03
C TYR A 263 -5.22 10.09 6.77
N ALA A 264 -5.21 9.02 5.98
CA ALA A 264 -3.99 8.32 5.61
C ALA A 264 -3.01 9.24 4.86
N PHE A 265 -3.50 10.09 3.94
CA PHE A 265 -2.72 11.14 3.31
C PHE A 265 -2.15 12.13 4.35
N GLY A 266 -2.93 12.54 5.35
CA GLY A 266 -2.48 13.41 6.44
C GLY A 266 -1.32 12.83 7.24
N ILE A 267 -1.33 11.52 7.54
CA ILE A 267 -0.21 10.80 8.16
C ILE A 267 1.02 10.86 7.24
N MET A 268 0.85 10.56 5.95
CA MET A 268 1.91 10.60 4.95
C MET A 268 2.49 12.02 4.78
N LEU A 269 1.65 13.04 4.75
CA LEU A 269 2.06 14.45 4.69
C LEU A 269 2.96 14.82 5.88
N TYR A 270 2.56 14.44 7.09
CA TYR A 270 3.37 14.64 8.29
C TYR A 270 4.72 13.91 8.16
N GLU A 271 4.70 12.64 7.73
CA GLU A 271 5.90 11.82 7.58
C GLU A 271 6.89 12.41 6.55
N ILE A 272 6.42 12.93 5.42
CA ILE A 272 7.26 13.59 4.40
C ILE A 272 7.95 14.83 4.98
N LEU A 273 7.22 15.64 5.75
CA LEU A 273 7.74 16.88 6.30
C LEU A 273 8.67 16.63 7.50
N ALA A 274 8.22 15.87 8.49
CA ALA A 274 8.94 15.65 9.74
C ALA A 274 10.01 14.55 9.66
N GLY A 275 10.03 13.72 8.59
CA GLY A 275 10.91 12.56 8.46
C GLY A 275 10.48 11.35 9.28
N GLU A 276 9.36 11.45 10.00
CA GLU A 276 8.81 10.40 10.86
C GLU A 276 7.28 10.54 10.97
N ARG A 277 6.59 9.47 11.33
CA ARG A 277 5.14 9.49 11.51
C ARG A 277 4.75 10.17 12.83
N PRO A 278 3.54 10.78 12.90
CA PRO A 278 3.07 11.46 14.11
C PRO A 278 2.77 10.48 15.26
N PHE A 279 2.58 9.19 14.92
CA PHE A 279 2.32 8.12 15.88
C PHE A 279 3.32 6.99 15.67
N LYS A 280 3.81 6.40 16.77
CA LYS A 280 4.85 5.36 16.79
C LYS A 280 4.57 4.35 17.91
N ILE A 281 4.99 3.12 17.70
CA ILE A 281 5.08 2.09 18.73
C ILE A 281 6.57 1.80 18.97
N ASP A 282 7.11 2.29 20.06
CA ASP A 282 8.53 2.13 20.38
C ASP A 282 8.83 0.74 20.97
N ASN A 283 7.91 0.21 21.78
CA ASN A 283 7.98 -1.14 22.35
C ASN A 283 6.63 -1.82 22.11
N PRO A 284 6.50 -2.73 21.14
CA PRO A 284 5.24 -3.43 20.95
C PRO A 284 4.94 -4.24 22.22
N SER A 285 4.03 -3.71 23.06
CA SER A 285 3.38 -4.47 24.11
C SER A 285 2.70 -5.68 23.47
N GLY A 286 2.30 -6.68 24.23
CA GLY A 286 1.65 -7.88 23.67
C GLY A 286 0.37 -7.62 22.81
N ALA A 287 -0.02 -6.35 22.58
CA ALA A 287 -1.18 -5.95 21.80
C ALA A 287 -0.91 -4.72 20.88
N PRO A 288 -0.03 -4.83 19.87
CA PRO A 288 0.36 -3.69 19.03
C PRO A 288 -0.81 -3.04 18.28
N LEU A 289 -1.83 -3.81 17.86
CA LEU A 289 -3.01 -3.26 17.19
C LEU A 289 -3.84 -2.37 18.12
N ARG A 290 -3.97 -2.73 19.40
CA ARG A 290 -4.67 -1.90 20.40
C ARG A 290 -3.93 -0.60 20.65
N GLU A 291 -2.62 -0.63 20.67
CA GLU A 291 -1.79 0.55 20.85
C GLU A 291 -1.93 1.52 19.67
N TRP A 292 -1.86 1.02 18.43
CA TRP A 292 -2.18 1.80 17.23
C TRP A 292 -3.58 2.43 17.30
N ALA A 293 -4.60 1.64 17.63
CA ALA A 293 -5.97 2.13 17.77
C ALA A 293 -6.07 3.26 18.80
N THR A 294 -5.42 3.12 19.95
CA THR A 294 -5.41 4.15 20.99
C THR A 294 -4.76 5.45 20.48
N GLN A 295 -3.62 5.36 19.81
CA GLN A 295 -2.91 6.53 19.31
C GLN A 295 -3.74 7.25 18.23
N HIS A 296 -4.23 6.52 17.23
CA HIS A 296 -5.03 7.11 16.15
C HIS A 296 -6.35 7.71 16.65
N CYS A 297 -7.02 7.07 17.61
CA CYS A 297 -8.32 7.55 18.11
C CYS A 297 -8.20 8.69 19.14
N GLN A 298 -7.14 8.71 19.98
CA GLN A 298 -7.13 9.55 21.17
C GLN A 298 -5.94 10.50 21.26
N GLN A 299 -4.77 10.11 20.74
CA GLN A 299 -3.56 10.90 20.92
C GLN A 299 -3.60 12.19 20.08
N PRO A 300 -3.23 13.35 20.63
CA PRO A 300 -3.09 14.58 19.86
C PRO A 300 -1.98 14.45 18.80
N ILE A 301 -2.10 15.26 17.76
CA ILE A 301 -1.11 15.31 16.67
C ILE A 301 0.08 16.15 17.17
N ALA A 302 1.28 15.61 17.00
CA ALA A 302 2.50 16.33 17.32
C ALA A 302 2.67 17.57 16.41
N THR A 303 3.31 18.60 16.95
CA THR A 303 3.63 19.80 16.20
C THR A 303 4.76 19.53 15.22
N LEU A 304 4.62 20.03 13.98
CA LEU A 304 5.68 19.96 12.98
C LEU A 304 6.91 20.79 13.39
N PRO A 305 8.10 20.46 12.86
CA PRO A 305 9.27 21.35 12.92
C PRO A 305 8.92 22.76 12.43
N LEU A 306 9.53 23.77 13.05
CA LEU A 306 9.20 25.18 12.81
C LEU A 306 9.25 25.57 11.31
N GLU A 307 10.20 25.02 10.58
CA GLU A 307 10.38 25.23 9.13
C GLU A 307 9.16 24.81 8.30
N TYR A 308 8.35 23.84 8.80
CA TYR A 308 7.14 23.35 8.15
C TYR A 308 5.85 23.81 8.86
N SER A 309 5.92 24.75 9.78
CA SER A 309 4.77 25.22 10.59
C SER A 309 3.58 25.70 9.74
N ARG A 310 3.83 26.21 8.53
CA ARG A 310 2.77 26.63 7.58
C ARG A 310 1.83 25.50 7.19
N TYR A 311 2.28 24.22 7.24
CA TYR A 311 1.46 23.04 6.93
C TYR A 311 0.64 22.57 8.12
N GLN A 312 0.88 23.04 9.35
CA GLN A 312 0.26 22.52 10.57
C GLN A 312 -1.28 22.57 10.52
N ARG A 313 -1.84 23.65 9.96
CA ARG A 313 -3.29 23.80 9.80
C ARG A 313 -3.88 22.69 8.91
N ILE A 314 -3.22 22.39 7.80
CA ILE A 314 -3.66 21.35 6.85
C ILE A 314 -3.61 19.98 7.53
N ILE A 315 -2.51 19.67 8.21
CA ILE A 315 -2.34 18.43 8.97
C ILE A 315 -3.41 18.27 10.05
N ASN A 316 -3.64 19.31 10.85
CA ASN A 316 -4.63 19.28 11.93
C ASN A 316 -6.05 19.01 11.38
N LYS A 317 -6.40 19.60 10.22
CA LYS A 317 -7.69 19.36 9.57
C LYS A 317 -7.75 17.95 8.95
N ALA A 318 -6.73 17.50 8.24
CA ALA A 318 -6.69 16.16 7.63
C ALA A 318 -6.73 15.04 8.68
N LEU A 319 -6.05 15.22 9.83
CA LEU A 319 -5.95 14.25 10.91
C LEU A 319 -6.98 14.45 12.04
N ALA A 320 -8.00 15.27 11.84
CA ALA A 320 -9.07 15.43 12.82
C ALA A 320 -9.69 14.05 13.14
N LYS A 321 -9.91 13.78 14.44
CA LYS A 321 -10.41 12.46 14.87
C LYS A 321 -11.83 12.19 14.39
N ARG A 322 -12.65 13.23 14.32
CA ARG A 322 -14.04 13.20 13.85
C ARG A 322 -14.08 13.46 12.34
N ILE A 323 -14.77 12.59 11.60
CA ILE A 323 -14.87 12.61 10.12
C ILE A 323 -15.38 13.98 9.61
N GLU A 324 -16.40 14.53 10.24
CA GLU A 324 -17.03 15.80 9.83
C GLU A 324 -16.15 17.04 10.05
N LYS A 325 -15.04 16.90 10.78
CA LYS A 325 -14.06 17.97 10.99
C LYS A 325 -12.90 17.90 9.99
N ARG A 326 -12.82 16.84 9.19
CA ARG A 326 -11.78 16.68 8.16
C ARG A 326 -12.15 17.46 6.90
N TYR A 327 -11.22 17.50 5.97
CA TYR A 327 -11.51 17.84 4.60
C TYR A 327 -12.56 16.91 4.03
N GLN A 328 -13.46 17.44 3.18
CA GLN A 328 -14.51 16.63 2.58
C GLN A 328 -14.10 16.06 1.23
N SER A 329 -13.04 16.59 0.63
CA SER A 329 -12.42 16.05 -0.59
C SER A 329 -10.91 16.30 -0.63
N MET A 330 -10.20 15.58 -1.49
CA MET A 330 -8.77 15.82 -1.73
C MET A 330 -8.53 17.14 -2.48
N GLU A 331 -9.48 17.59 -3.29
CA GLU A 331 -9.41 18.88 -3.98
C GLU A 331 -9.32 20.06 -3.01
N GLU A 332 -10.04 20.02 -1.89
CA GLU A 332 -9.90 21.04 -0.83
C GLU A 332 -8.47 21.09 -0.28
N ILE A 333 -7.83 19.92 -0.10
CA ILE A 333 -6.44 19.81 0.35
C ILE A 333 -5.49 20.40 -0.71
N VAL A 334 -5.69 20.04 -1.99
CA VAL A 334 -4.89 20.58 -3.11
C VAL A 334 -4.95 22.09 -3.13
N MET A 335 -6.16 22.67 -3.03
CA MET A 335 -6.32 24.14 -2.99
C MET A 335 -5.60 24.79 -1.81
N ASP A 336 -5.65 24.18 -0.62
CA ASP A 336 -4.95 24.72 0.55
C ASP A 336 -3.42 24.58 0.44
N LEU A 337 -2.93 23.49 -0.16
CA LEU A 337 -1.50 23.27 -0.41
C LEU A 337 -0.93 24.24 -1.46
N GLU A 338 -1.70 24.57 -2.51
CA GLU A 338 -1.28 25.49 -3.57
C GLU A 338 -1.27 26.97 -3.11
N ARG A 339 -1.90 27.28 -1.97
CA ARG A 339 -1.90 28.64 -1.36
C ARG A 339 -0.73 28.88 -0.41
N LEU A 340 0.04 27.83 -0.05
CA LEU A 340 1.21 27.94 0.84
C LEU A 340 2.44 28.48 0.10
#